data_2ecfdfe05faa3d040f64f37032c9a1d8
#
_entry.id   2ecfdfe05faa3d040f64f37032c9a1d8
#
_cell.length_a   1.000
_cell.length_b   1.000
_cell.length_c   1.000
_cell.angle_alpha   90.00
_cell.angle_beta   90.00
_cell.angle_gamma   90.00
#
_symmetry.space_group_name_H-M   'P 1'
#
loop_
_entity.id
_entity.type
_entity.pdbx_description
1 polymer ?
#
loop_
_entity_poly.entity_id
_entity_poly.type
_entity_poly.pdbx_seq_one_letter_code
_entity_poly.pdbx_strand_id
1 'polypeptide(L)'
;MTYHSIYRKRDFIINIHAFTTGTVRITHSWLRGTGSYPLRLARTLSDPRLTEPLPIWCFLIEHPEGLILIDTGIPADANKPIRFPPHMRLTQRAAPFQISGADQEIGAQLRAHGFSPDDVRWVVLTHLHQDHEGGLFHFPNAEFIVARAEWQAAAGLIGRMGGYLNTRWFKNFAPTLIDFNEDDAVFAGRHTLTQAGDVMLVPTPGHSKGHLSVIVQEDKNALLFAGDASYTQDLLLADALDGVSQDAPAARRSHQQILTFAAQQPTVYLPSHEWAAQGRLERREPLSLETKA
;
A
#
# COMPACT_ATOMS: atom_id res chain seq x y z
N MET A 1 -27.60 -37.20 -2.09
CA MET A 1 -27.11 -36.55 -3.33
C MET A 1 -26.05 -35.58 -2.94
N THR A 2 -24.79 -35.96 -3.15
CA THR A 2 -23.62 -35.20 -2.76
C THR A 2 -23.24 -34.26 -3.92
N TYR A 3 -23.45 -32.98 -3.78
CA TYR A 3 -22.98 -32.00 -4.74
C TYR A 3 -21.46 -31.85 -4.59
N HIS A 4 -20.71 -32.48 -5.47
CA HIS A 4 -19.31 -32.17 -5.71
C HIS A 4 -19.27 -30.87 -6.53
N SER A 5 -18.94 -29.76 -5.88
CA SER A 5 -18.55 -28.54 -6.55
C SER A 5 -17.22 -28.81 -7.26
N ILE A 6 -17.27 -28.92 -8.57
CA ILE A 6 -16.07 -29.01 -9.41
C ILE A 6 -15.53 -27.59 -9.53
N TYR A 7 -14.67 -27.19 -8.61
CA TYR A 7 -13.79 -26.03 -8.83
C TYR A 7 -12.80 -26.41 -9.94
N ARG A 8 -13.08 -25.97 -11.17
CA ARG A 8 -12.07 -25.99 -12.23
C ARG A 8 -10.96 -25.03 -11.80
N LYS A 9 -9.78 -25.57 -11.45
CA LYS A 9 -8.53 -24.82 -11.45
C LYS A 9 -8.41 -24.12 -12.79
N ARG A 10 -8.44 -22.80 -12.81
CA ARG A 10 -8.21 -22.01 -14.02
C ARG A 10 -6.71 -21.77 -14.10
N ASP A 11 -6.07 -22.27 -15.17
CA ASP A 11 -4.69 -21.95 -15.53
C ASP A 11 -4.59 -20.49 -16.03
N PHE A 12 -4.89 -19.53 -15.18
CA PHE A 12 -4.67 -18.12 -15.50
C PHE A 12 -3.46 -17.61 -14.74
N ILE A 13 -2.41 -17.29 -15.50
CA ILE A 13 -1.33 -16.43 -14.99
C ILE A 13 -1.91 -15.01 -14.98
N ILE A 14 -2.04 -14.43 -13.80
CA ILE A 14 -2.45 -13.05 -13.64
C ILE A 14 -1.23 -12.17 -13.97
N ASN A 15 -1.33 -11.36 -15.01
CA ASN A 15 -0.30 -10.39 -15.34
C ASN A 15 -0.37 -9.23 -14.34
N ILE A 16 0.79 -8.85 -13.81
CA ILE A 16 0.90 -7.76 -12.85
C ILE A 16 2.05 -6.86 -13.26
N HIS A 17 1.76 -5.57 -13.34
CA HIS A 17 2.69 -4.54 -13.73
C HIS A 17 3.03 -3.66 -12.53
N ALA A 18 4.33 -3.40 -12.32
CA ALA A 18 4.82 -2.49 -11.30
C ALA A 18 5.21 -1.16 -11.93
N PHE A 19 4.65 -0.06 -11.42
CA PHE A 19 4.93 1.30 -11.87
C PHE A 19 5.51 2.12 -10.73
N THR A 20 6.63 2.79 -10.93
CA THR A 20 7.13 3.76 -9.95
C THR A 20 6.73 5.17 -10.35
N THR A 21 5.97 5.83 -9.48
CA THR A 21 5.47 7.20 -9.70
C THR A 21 6.42 8.27 -9.16
N GLY A 22 7.63 7.89 -8.82
CA GLY A 22 8.65 8.74 -8.24
C GLY A 22 9.33 8.08 -7.07
N THR A 23 10.00 8.87 -6.26
CA THR A 23 10.69 8.39 -5.07
C THR A 23 10.41 9.29 -3.86
N VAL A 24 10.59 8.73 -2.68
CA VAL A 24 10.62 9.45 -1.42
C VAL A 24 11.96 9.19 -0.72
N ARG A 25 12.53 10.19 -0.09
CA ARG A 25 13.62 10.02 0.87
C ARG A 25 13.04 10.28 2.26
N ILE A 26 13.20 9.33 3.15
CA ILE A 26 12.72 9.48 4.53
C ILE A 26 13.91 9.55 5.49
N THR A 27 13.71 10.09 6.67
CA THR A 27 14.78 10.09 7.67
C THR A 27 15.07 8.64 8.12
N HIS A 28 16.31 8.37 8.56
CA HIS A 28 16.64 7.04 9.09
C HIS A 28 15.79 6.69 10.32
N SER A 29 15.45 7.69 11.14
CA SER A 29 14.54 7.52 12.28
C SER A 29 13.08 7.30 11.87
N TRP A 30 12.69 7.70 10.64
CA TRP A 30 11.41 7.32 10.04
C TRP A 30 11.43 5.86 9.62
N LEU A 31 12.45 5.46 8.86
CA LEU A 31 12.56 4.08 8.35
C LEU A 31 12.59 3.05 9.48
N ARG A 32 13.24 3.37 10.61
CA ARG A 32 13.35 2.50 11.77
C ARG A 32 13.16 3.31 13.06
N GLY A 33 11.95 3.29 13.56
CA GLY A 33 11.56 4.00 14.76
C GLY A 33 11.85 3.24 16.05
N THR A 34 12.27 3.93 17.09
CA THR A 34 12.57 3.35 18.41
C THR A 34 11.95 4.14 19.55
N GLY A 35 11.37 3.45 20.54
CA GLY A 35 10.75 4.06 21.71
C GLY A 35 9.23 4.25 21.57
N SER A 36 8.65 5.06 22.46
CA SER A 36 7.22 5.41 22.41
C SER A 36 6.88 6.30 21.21
N TYR A 37 5.62 6.31 20.79
CA TYR A 37 5.19 7.08 19.60
C TYR A 37 5.62 8.55 19.62
N PRO A 38 5.43 9.35 20.71
CA PRO A 38 5.89 10.73 20.72
C PRO A 38 7.41 10.87 20.53
N LEU A 39 8.18 9.95 21.11
CA LEU A 39 9.64 9.95 20.98
C LEU A 39 10.08 9.54 19.56
N ARG A 40 9.43 8.54 18.96
CA ARG A 40 9.67 8.15 17.56
C ARG A 40 9.41 9.31 16.62
N LEU A 41 8.24 9.97 16.76
CA LEU A 41 7.86 11.10 15.92
C LEU A 41 8.85 12.28 16.09
N ALA A 42 9.24 12.61 17.31
CA ALA A 42 10.22 13.67 17.55
C ALA A 42 11.57 13.36 16.89
N ARG A 43 12.06 12.12 17.00
CA ARG A 43 13.29 11.67 16.32
C ARG A 43 13.16 11.72 14.81
N THR A 44 12.05 11.21 14.27
CA THR A 44 11.75 11.24 12.83
C THR A 44 11.81 12.65 12.26
N LEU A 45 11.20 13.62 12.94
CA LEU A 45 11.14 15.00 12.47
C LEU A 45 12.45 15.79 12.69
N SER A 46 13.32 15.33 13.57
CA SER A 46 14.59 16.00 13.91
C SER A 46 15.85 15.33 13.33
N ASP A 47 15.76 14.11 12.82
CA ASP A 47 16.91 13.41 12.22
C ASP A 47 17.31 14.10 10.90
N PRO A 48 18.55 14.59 10.78
CA PRO A 48 19.00 15.25 9.55
C PRO A 48 19.38 14.27 8.42
N ARG A 49 19.48 12.97 8.71
CA ARG A 49 19.95 11.96 7.78
C ARG A 49 18.79 11.38 7.00
N LEU A 50 18.80 11.57 5.70
CA LEU A 50 17.84 10.96 4.77
C LEU A 50 18.38 9.65 4.20
N THR A 51 17.49 8.71 3.92
CA THR A 51 17.80 7.48 3.19
C THR A 51 18.21 7.78 1.76
N GLU A 52 18.74 6.78 1.06
CA GLU A 52 18.70 6.79 -0.41
C GLU A 52 17.23 6.88 -0.89
N PRO A 53 16.99 7.33 -2.13
CA PRO A 53 15.65 7.40 -2.67
C PRO A 53 14.97 6.03 -2.67
N LEU A 54 13.81 5.94 -2.04
CA LEU A 54 12.95 4.76 -2.03
C LEU A 54 11.89 4.91 -3.11
N PRO A 55 11.52 3.84 -3.83
CA PRO A 55 10.48 3.91 -4.86
C PRO A 55 9.11 4.18 -4.25
N ILE A 56 8.18 4.65 -5.07
CA ILE A 56 6.75 4.71 -4.75
C ILE A 56 6.06 3.82 -5.78
N TRP A 57 5.81 2.58 -5.40
CA TRP A 57 5.22 1.58 -6.28
C TRP A 57 3.70 1.67 -6.31
N CYS A 58 3.15 1.56 -7.54
CA CYS A 58 1.77 1.23 -7.81
C CYS A 58 1.74 -0.07 -8.61
N PHE A 59 0.75 -0.93 -8.38
CA PHE A 59 0.68 -2.22 -9.06
C PHE A 59 -0.65 -2.35 -9.80
N LEU A 60 -0.59 -2.63 -11.12
CA LEU A 60 -1.76 -2.92 -11.94
C LEU A 60 -1.89 -4.43 -12.13
N ILE A 61 -3.05 -4.97 -11.84
CA ILE A 61 -3.41 -6.37 -12.01
C ILE A 61 -4.37 -6.48 -13.19
N GLU A 62 -3.98 -7.25 -14.22
CA GLU A 62 -4.88 -7.63 -15.31
C GLU A 62 -5.75 -8.79 -14.88
N HIS A 63 -6.90 -8.48 -14.26
CA HIS A 63 -7.82 -9.50 -13.79
C HIS A 63 -8.97 -9.70 -14.79
N PRO A 64 -9.49 -10.93 -15.00
CA PRO A 64 -10.62 -11.18 -15.91
C PRO A 64 -11.89 -10.40 -15.61
N GLU A 65 -12.10 -10.02 -14.34
CA GLU A 65 -13.25 -9.22 -13.93
C GLU A 65 -13.03 -7.71 -14.13
N GLY A 66 -11.84 -7.27 -14.54
CA GLY A 66 -11.46 -5.88 -14.81
C GLY A 66 -10.12 -5.50 -14.19
N LEU A 67 -9.51 -4.43 -14.68
CA LEU A 67 -8.23 -3.95 -14.18
C LEU A 67 -8.34 -3.48 -12.72
N ILE A 68 -7.40 -3.92 -11.89
CA ILE A 68 -7.31 -3.54 -10.47
C ILE A 68 -5.99 -2.79 -10.28
N LEU A 69 -6.06 -1.56 -9.82
CA LEU A 69 -4.88 -0.78 -9.46
C LEU A 69 -4.73 -0.72 -7.93
N ILE A 70 -3.55 -1.02 -7.42
CA ILE A 70 -3.20 -0.88 -6.01
C ILE A 70 -2.38 0.39 -5.87
N ASP A 71 -2.90 1.34 -5.13
CA ASP A 71 -2.39 2.69 -4.92
C ASP A 71 -2.23 3.53 -6.21
N THR A 72 -2.09 4.84 -6.08
CA THR A 72 -2.05 5.78 -7.21
C THR A 72 -0.80 6.65 -7.23
N GLY A 73 0.09 6.48 -6.26
CA GLY A 73 1.36 7.20 -6.21
C GLY A 73 1.23 8.70 -5.95
N ILE A 74 2.23 9.46 -6.41
CA ILE A 74 2.30 10.91 -6.21
C ILE A 74 2.01 11.69 -7.50
N PRO A 75 1.44 12.90 -7.39
CA PRO A 75 1.30 13.82 -8.52
C PRO A 75 2.58 14.61 -8.77
N ALA A 76 2.76 15.10 -9.99
CA ALA A 76 3.93 15.88 -10.40
C ALA A 76 4.15 17.16 -9.57
N ASP A 77 3.11 17.67 -8.92
CA ASP A 77 3.18 18.83 -8.06
C ASP A 77 3.28 18.49 -6.56
N ALA A 78 3.61 17.23 -6.20
CA ALA A 78 3.68 16.75 -4.82
C ALA A 78 4.49 17.65 -3.88
N ASN A 79 5.59 18.25 -4.38
CA ASN A 79 6.47 19.13 -3.59
C ASN A 79 6.05 20.61 -3.60
N LYS A 80 5.02 21.00 -4.34
CA LYS A 80 4.63 22.41 -4.37
C LYS A 80 4.09 22.86 -3.00
N PRO A 81 4.46 24.07 -2.52
CA PRO A 81 4.03 24.56 -1.21
C PRO A 81 2.51 24.57 -1.01
N ILE A 82 1.75 24.68 -2.10
CA ILE A 82 0.29 24.66 -2.06
C ILE A 82 -0.26 23.29 -1.64
N ARG A 83 0.50 22.22 -1.81
CA ARG A 83 0.11 20.87 -1.41
C ARG A 83 0.17 20.65 0.09
N PHE A 84 1.12 21.29 0.78
CA PHE A 84 1.35 21.06 2.20
C PHE A 84 0.86 22.22 3.05
N PRO A 85 -0.06 21.98 3.99
CA PRO A 85 -0.39 22.95 5.02
C PRO A 85 0.87 23.36 5.82
N PRO A 86 0.93 24.58 6.37
CA PRO A 86 2.12 25.05 7.08
C PRO A 86 2.59 24.15 8.23
N HIS A 87 1.67 23.48 8.91
CA HIS A 87 1.99 22.56 10.02
C HIS A 87 2.66 21.25 9.55
N MET A 88 2.54 20.89 8.27
CA MET A 88 3.18 19.69 7.70
C MET A 88 4.56 19.96 7.09
N ARG A 89 5.09 21.18 7.17
CA ARG A 89 6.41 21.50 6.61
C ARG A 89 7.55 20.65 7.21
N LEU A 90 7.46 20.30 8.49
CA LEU A 90 8.46 19.42 9.11
C LEU A 90 8.36 17.99 8.57
N THR A 91 7.15 17.48 8.39
CA THR A 91 6.92 16.16 7.76
C THR A 91 7.44 16.14 6.33
N GLN A 92 7.12 17.16 5.52
CA GLN A 92 7.65 17.28 4.14
C GLN A 92 9.18 17.36 4.11
N ARG A 93 9.79 18.02 5.09
CA ARG A 93 11.25 18.08 5.21
C ARG A 93 11.85 16.72 5.58
N ALA A 94 11.16 15.95 6.42
CA ALA A 94 11.57 14.62 6.85
C ALA A 94 11.30 13.53 5.80
N ALA A 95 10.38 13.82 4.84
CA ALA A 95 10.01 12.91 3.74
C ALA A 95 9.81 13.69 2.42
N PRO A 96 10.90 14.25 1.82
CA PRO A 96 10.81 14.92 0.53
C PRO A 96 10.59 13.92 -0.60
N PHE A 97 9.60 14.22 -1.45
CA PHE A 97 9.32 13.47 -2.66
C PHE A 97 10.19 13.95 -3.82
N GLN A 98 10.44 13.06 -4.78
CA GLN A 98 11.09 13.37 -6.04
C GLN A 98 10.33 12.70 -7.19
N ILE A 99 9.86 13.50 -8.11
CA ILE A 99 9.19 13.09 -9.35
C ILE A 99 9.71 13.96 -10.49
N SER A 100 10.01 13.35 -11.63
CA SER A 100 10.61 14.07 -12.78
C SER A 100 9.62 14.94 -13.54
N GLY A 101 8.33 14.56 -13.56
CA GLY A 101 7.28 15.30 -14.24
C GLY A 101 5.98 14.54 -14.34
N ALA A 102 5.01 15.08 -15.06
CA ALA A 102 3.69 14.50 -15.24
C ALA A 102 3.70 13.18 -16.04
N ASP A 103 4.76 12.93 -16.81
CA ASP A 103 5.00 11.69 -17.53
C ASP A 103 5.29 10.50 -16.58
N GLN A 104 5.72 10.80 -15.35
CA GLN A 104 5.96 9.81 -14.31
C GLN A 104 4.71 9.55 -13.44
N GLU A 105 3.64 10.32 -13.58
CA GLU A 105 2.38 10.03 -12.90
C GLU A 105 1.75 8.73 -13.41
N ILE A 106 1.04 8.02 -12.54
CA ILE A 106 0.49 6.68 -12.86
C ILE A 106 -0.37 6.68 -14.14
N GLY A 107 -1.22 7.67 -14.34
CA GLY A 107 -2.08 7.73 -15.53
C GLY A 107 -1.31 7.88 -16.83
N ALA A 108 -0.18 8.60 -16.84
CA ALA A 108 0.68 8.73 -18.00
C ALA A 108 1.44 7.41 -18.29
N GLN A 109 1.95 6.76 -17.25
CA GLN A 109 2.65 5.48 -17.38
C GLN A 109 1.71 4.38 -17.86
N LEU A 110 0.49 4.28 -17.34
CA LEU A 110 -0.51 3.33 -17.84
C LEU A 110 -0.73 3.48 -19.35
N ARG A 111 -0.97 4.72 -19.83
CA ARG A 111 -1.13 4.99 -21.27
C ARG A 111 0.09 4.60 -22.09
N ALA A 112 1.29 4.87 -21.58
CA ALA A 112 2.55 4.50 -22.25
C ALA A 112 2.74 2.97 -22.37
N HIS A 113 2.09 2.19 -21.50
CA HIS A 113 2.09 0.72 -21.52
C HIS A 113 0.83 0.12 -22.17
N GLY A 114 -0.01 0.94 -22.83
CA GLY A 114 -1.17 0.46 -23.58
C GLY A 114 -2.44 0.30 -22.75
N PHE A 115 -2.47 0.74 -21.49
CA PHE A 115 -3.65 0.74 -20.64
C PHE A 115 -4.32 2.10 -20.62
N SER A 116 -5.65 2.12 -20.68
CA SER A 116 -6.41 3.35 -20.41
C SER A 116 -6.71 3.45 -18.91
N PRO A 117 -6.41 4.58 -18.25
CA PRO A 117 -6.89 4.82 -16.89
C PRO A 117 -8.42 4.74 -16.75
N ASP A 118 -9.15 5.03 -17.85
CA ASP A 118 -10.63 4.96 -17.88
C ASP A 118 -11.15 3.51 -17.81
N ASP A 119 -10.32 2.51 -18.13
CA ASP A 119 -10.65 1.09 -18.11
C ASP A 119 -10.33 0.44 -16.75
N VAL A 120 -9.71 1.18 -15.83
CA VAL A 120 -9.45 0.70 -14.48
C VAL A 120 -10.78 0.58 -13.74
N ARG A 121 -11.14 -0.66 -13.38
CA ARG A 121 -12.38 -0.94 -12.67
C ARG A 121 -12.30 -0.61 -11.19
N TRP A 122 -11.25 -1.08 -10.52
CA TRP A 122 -11.03 -0.86 -9.10
C TRP A 122 -9.69 -0.19 -8.83
N VAL A 123 -9.71 0.81 -7.98
CA VAL A 123 -8.52 1.38 -7.36
C VAL A 123 -8.58 1.07 -5.88
N VAL A 124 -7.74 0.16 -5.43
CA VAL A 124 -7.61 -0.20 -4.01
C VAL A 124 -6.54 0.68 -3.38
N LEU A 125 -6.92 1.47 -2.39
CA LEU A 125 -5.98 2.29 -1.64
C LEU A 125 -5.60 1.56 -0.35
N THR A 126 -4.31 1.23 -0.22
CA THR A 126 -3.79 0.58 0.99
C THR A 126 -4.02 1.47 2.20
N HIS A 127 -3.82 2.76 2.03
CA HIS A 127 -4.14 3.81 2.97
C HIS A 127 -4.19 5.18 2.27
N LEU A 128 -4.45 6.27 3.02
CA LEU A 128 -4.72 7.58 2.43
C LEU A 128 -3.60 8.60 2.68
N HIS A 129 -2.33 8.18 2.73
CA HIS A 129 -1.20 9.10 2.66
C HIS A 129 -0.97 9.54 1.20
N GLN A 130 -0.31 10.70 1.05
CA GLN A 130 -0.19 11.39 -0.22
C GLN A 130 0.47 10.57 -1.34
N ASP A 131 1.40 9.70 -1.00
CA ASP A 131 2.15 8.87 -1.93
C ASP A 131 1.41 7.59 -2.34
N HIS A 132 0.22 7.38 -1.81
CA HIS A 132 -0.68 6.29 -2.19
C HIS A 132 -1.95 6.81 -2.88
N GLU A 133 -2.44 8.02 -2.47
CA GLU A 133 -3.69 8.58 -3.01
C GLU A 133 -3.49 9.73 -3.99
N GLY A 134 -2.25 10.18 -4.23
CA GLY A 134 -1.99 11.41 -4.95
C GLY A 134 -2.39 11.44 -6.42
N GLY A 135 -2.56 10.29 -7.07
CA GLY A 135 -2.96 10.13 -8.46
C GLY A 135 -4.44 9.81 -8.70
N LEU A 136 -5.30 9.90 -7.69
CA LEU A 136 -6.74 9.58 -7.77
C LEU A 136 -7.46 10.24 -8.96
N PHE A 137 -7.07 11.45 -9.32
CA PHE A 137 -7.70 12.24 -10.38
C PHE A 137 -7.52 11.66 -11.80
N HIS A 138 -6.64 10.67 -11.97
CA HIS A 138 -6.47 9.96 -13.23
C HIS A 138 -7.58 8.93 -13.52
N PHE A 139 -8.39 8.56 -12.52
CA PHE A 139 -9.31 7.42 -12.59
C PHE A 139 -10.78 7.84 -12.39
N PRO A 140 -11.37 8.61 -13.32
CA PRO A 140 -12.70 9.18 -13.12
C PRO A 140 -13.82 8.13 -13.10
N ASN A 141 -13.58 6.94 -13.69
CA ASN A 141 -14.58 5.88 -13.83
C ASN A 141 -14.35 4.71 -12.83
N ALA A 142 -13.24 4.74 -12.09
CA ALA A 142 -12.91 3.64 -11.18
C ALA A 142 -13.76 3.67 -9.90
N GLU A 143 -14.05 2.49 -9.38
CA GLU A 143 -14.54 2.32 -8.02
C GLU A 143 -13.34 2.34 -7.08
N PHE A 144 -13.30 3.35 -6.19
CA PHE A 144 -12.23 3.47 -5.19
C PHE A 144 -12.60 2.65 -3.94
N ILE A 145 -11.73 1.74 -3.54
CA ILE A 145 -11.94 0.89 -2.37
C ILE A 145 -11.03 1.35 -1.24
N VAL A 146 -11.63 1.65 -0.09
CA VAL A 146 -10.94 2.16 1.10
C VAL A 146 -11.49 1.47 2.34
N ALA A 147 -10.63 1.06 3.27
CA ALA A 147 -11.08 0.59 4.57
C ALA A 147 -11.84 1.71 5.33
N ARG A 148 -13.00 1.40 5.88
CA ARG A 148 -13.82 2.37 6.65
C ARG A 148 -13.04 3.03 7.78
N ALA A 149 -12.20 2.25 8.48
CA ALA A 149 -11.37 2.77 9.56
C ALA A 149 -10.34 3.80 9.06
N GLU A 150 -9.80 3.62 7.84
CA GLU A 150 -8.88 4.55 7.20
C GLU A 150 -9.58 5.85 6.80
N TRP A 151 -10.74 5.73 6.16
CA TRP A 151 -11.56 6.88 5.80
C TRP A 151 -11.93 7.73 7.02
N GLN A 152 -12.33 7.08 8.11
CA GLN A 152 -12.67 7.77 9.37
C GLN A 152 -11.44 8.45 9.99
N ALA A 153 -10.27 7.84 9.92
CA ALA A 153 -9.02 8.42 10.42
C ALA A 153 -8.58 9.63 9.59
N ALA A 154 -8.75 9.55 8.26
CA ALA A 154 -8.38 10.62 7.34
C ALA A 154 -9.37 11.80 7.33
N ALA A 155 -10.59 11.60 7.81
CA ALA A 155 -11.66 12.60 7.72
C ALA A 155 -11.41 13.83 8.60
N GLY A 156 -11.90 14.97 8.12
CA GLY A 156 -12.00 16.21 8.90
C GLY A 156 -10.66 16.82 9.36
N LEU A 157 -10.73 17.63 10.40
CA LEU A 157 -9.58 18.38 10.92
C LEU A 157 -8.54 17.47 11.59
N ILE A 158 -8.99 16.44 12.30
CA ILE A 158 -8.10 15.51 12.99
C ILE A 158 -7.25 14.75 11.99
N GLY A 159 -7.84 14.27 10.89
CA GLY A 159 -7.10 13.63 9.80
C GLY A 159 -6.03 14.56 9.21
N ARG A 160 -6.37 15.84 8.95
CA ARG A 160 -5.38 16.82 8.46
C ARG A 160 -4.20 17.00 9.41
N MET A 161 -4.45 17.02 10.70
CA MET A 161 -3.39 17.09 11.71
C MET A 161 -2.56 15.80 11.77
N GLY A 162 -3.18 14.66 11.43
CA GLY A 162 -2.55 13.34 11.37
C GLY A 162 -1.74 13.05 10.11
N GLY A 163 -1.70 13.99 9.15
CA GLY A 163 -0.88 13.84 7.93
C GLY A 163 -1.66 13.57 6.64
N TYR A 164 -2.98 13.47 6.71
CA TYR A 164 -3.82 13.25 5.53
C TYR A 164 -4.10 14.56 4.78
N LEU A 165 -4.00 14.53 3.45
CA LEU A 165 -4.28 15.69 2.61
C LEU A 165 -5.73 15.73 2.09
N ASN A 166 -6.70 15.40 2.93
CA ASN A 166 -8.11 15.24 2.58
C ASN A 166 -8.78 16.47 1.93
N THR A 167 -8.15 17.65 1.98
CA THR A 167 -8.61 18.85 1.25
C THR A 167 -8.20 18.86 -0.23
N ARG A 168 -7.37 17.90 -0.64
CA ARG A 168 -6.86 17.77 -2.00
C ARG A 168 -7.62 16.75 -2.83
N TRP A 169 -8.48 15.96 -2.18
CA TRP A 169 -9.37 15.07 -2.91
C TRP A 169 -10.30 15.85 -3.83
N PHE A 170 -10.59 15.29 -4.98
CA PHE A 170 -11.53 15.95 -5.90
C PHE A 170 -12.94 16.04 -5.27
N LYS A 171 -13.72 17.04 -5.69
CA LYS A 171 -14.94 17.47 -5.01
C LYS A 171 -15.97 16.37 -4.73
N ASN A 172 -16.00 15.33 -5.55
CA ASN A 172 -16.97 14.23 -5.44
C ASN A 172 -16.28 12.91 -5.11
N PHE A 173 -15.09 12.94 -4.49
CA PHE A 173 -14.43 11.72 -4.08
C PHE A 173 -15.24 11.03 -2.99
N ALA A 174 -15.86 9.92 -3.34
CA ALA A 174 -16.71 9.11 -2.48
C ALA A 174 -16.33 7.62 -2.66
N PRO A 175 -15.33 7.11 -1.93
CA PRO A 175 -14.92 5.72 -2.07
C PRO A 175 -15.97 4.76 -1.50
N THR A 176 -15.99 3.54 -2.04
CA THR A 176 -16.65 2.39 -1.43
C THR A 176 -15.89 2.02 -0.17
N LEU A 177 -16.58 2.13 0.97
CA LEU A 177 -16.00 1.84 2.28
C LEU A 177 -16.22 0.38 2.63
N ILE A 178 -15.12 -0.35 2.78
CA ILE A 178 -15.17 -1.76 3.15
C ILE A 178 -14.87 -1.98 4.63
N ASP A 179 -15.43 -3.08 5.14
CA ASP A 179 -15.13 -3.67 6.43
C ASP A 179 -14.65 -5.12 6.21
N PHE A 180 -13.89 -5.66 7.14
CA PHE A 180 -13.31 -7.00 7.06
C PHE A 180 -14.17 -7.99 7.83
N ASN A 181 -15.36 -8.28 7.29
CA ASN A 181 -16.39 -9.07 7.97
C ASN A 181 -16.38 -10.57 7.60
N GLU A 182 -15.55 -10.97 6.64
CA GLU A 182 -15.38 -12.37 6.29
C GLU A 182 -14.35 -13.01 7.23
N ASP A 183 -14.62 -14.24 7.68
CA ASP A 183 -13.68 -14.97 8.53
C ASP A 183 -12.35 -15.24 7.80
N ASP A 184 -11.25 -15.08 8.52
CA ASP A 184 -9.91 -15.40 8.05
C ASP A 184 -9.13 -16.12 9.15
N ALA A 185 -8.30 -17.10 8.75
CA ALA A 185 -7.56 -17.92 9.70
C ALA A 185 -6.34 -17.21 10.30
N VAL A 186 -5.85 -16.15 9.67
CA VAL A 186 -4.61 -15.44 10.03
C VAL A 186 -4.85 -13.98 10.36
N PHE A 187 -5.57 -13.29 9.48
CA PHE A 187 -5.86 -11.86 9.65
C PHE A 187 -7.12 -11.64 10.48
N ALA A 188 -7.30 -10.43 10.97
CA ALA A 188 -8.50 -10.06 11.74
C ALA A 188 -9.72 -9.84 10.81
N GLY A 189 -9.97 -10.81 9.92
CA GLY A 189 -10.98 -10.79 8.88
C GLY A 189 -10.39 -10.43 7.51
N ARG A 190 -11.25 -10.51 6.48
CA ARG A 190 -10.91 -10.14 5.11
C ARG A 190 -12.13 -9.56 4.39
N HIS A 191 -11.87 -9.02 3.21
CA HIS A 191 -12.87 -8.62 2.22
C HIS A 191 -12.47 -9.21 0.86
N THR A 192 -13.31 -10.04 0.27
CA THR A 192 -13.08 -10.63 -1.04
C THR A 192 -13.52 -9.63 -2.11
N LEU A 193 -12.59 -9.18 -2.95
CA LEU A 193 -12.86 -8.16 -3.98
C LEU A 193 -13.48 -8.75 -5.24
N THR A 194 -12.97 -9.88 -5.69
CA THR A 194 -13.38 -10.54 -6.95
C THR A 194 -14.38 -11.66 -6.71
N GLN A 195 -15.26 -11.91 -7.67
CA GLN A 195 -16.18 -13.04 -7.62
C GLN A 195 -15.43 -14.38 -7.68
N ALA A 196 -14.28 -14.40 -8.35
CA ALA A 196 -13.38 -15.55 -8.39
C ALA A 196 -12.80 -15.92 -7.02
N GLY A 197 -12.79 -14.98 -6.08
CA GLY A 197 -12.28 -15.17 -4.72
C GLY A 197 -10.76 -15.18 -4.60
N ASP A 198 -10.05 -14.77 -5.65
CA ASP A 198 -8.59 -14.81 -5.77
C ASP A 198 -7.90 -13.48 -5.45
N VAL A 199 -8.66 -12.38 -5.34
CA VAL A 199 -8.16 -11.09 -4.85
C VAL A 199 -8.87 -10.73 -3.56
N MET A 200 -8.10 -10.67 -2.47
CA MET A 200 -8.58 -10.44 -1.11
C MET A 200 -7.89 -9.22 -0.50
N LEU A 201 -8.62 -8.46 0.26
CA LEU A 201 -8.13 -7.33 1.06
C LEU A 201 -8.11 -7.76 2.53
N VAL A 202 -7.00 -7.54 3.21
CA VAL A 202 -6.83 -7.91 4.63
C VAL A 202 -6.38 -6.72 5.46
N PRO A 203 -6.87 -6.58 6.70
CA PRO A 203 -6.44 -5.48 7.57
C PRO A 203 -5.00 -5.68 8.03
N THR A 204 -4.17 -4.68 7.83
CA THR A 204 -2.79 -4.61 8.34
C THR A 204 -2.52 -3.27 9.02
N PRO A 205 -3.32 -2.91 10.05
CA PRO A 205 -3.23 -1.62 10.73
C PRO A 205 -1.91 -1.46 11.48
N GLY A 206 -1.50 -0.20 11.68
CA GLY A 206 -0.32 0.16 12.47
C GLY A 206 0.37 1.39 11.93
N HIS A 207 0.80 1.38 10.68
CA HIS A 207 1.30 2.56 9.96
C HIS A 207 0.19 3.63 9.90
N SER A 208 -0.95 3.26 9.42
CA SER A 208 -2.19 4.02 9.58
C SER A 208 -3.27 3.18 10.25
N LYS A 209 -4.35 3.83 10.68
CA LYS A 209 -5.38 3.20 11.52
C LYS A 209 -6.22 2.15 10.78
N GLY A 210 -6.43 2.35 9.50
CA GLY A 210 -7.20 1.45 8.64
C GLY A 210 -6.38 0.90 7.47
N HIS A 211 -5.06 0.86 7.61
CA HIS A 211 -4.18 0.30 6.58
C HIS A 211 -4.61 -1.12 6.22
N LEU A 212 -4.59 -1.42 4.92
CA LEU A 212 -4.87 -2.75 4.38
C LEU A 212 -3.74 -3.21 3.45
N SER A 213 -3.63 -4.51 3.30
CA SER A 213 -2.82 -5.16 2.27
C SER A 213 -3.72 -5.91 1.28
N VAL A 214 -3.23 -6.10 0.06
CA VAL A 214 -3.93 -6.86 -0.98
C VAL A 214 -3.24 -8.20 -1.18
N ILE A 215 -4.00 -9.28 -1.21
CA ILE A 215 -3.51 -10.64 -1.50
C ILE A 215 -4.10 -11.08 -2.82
N VAL A 216 -3.25 -11.47 -3.76
CA VAL A 216 -3.63 -12.15 -4.99
C VAL A 216 -3.19 -13.60 -4.89
N GLN A 217 -4.15 -14.51 -4.96
CA GLN A 217 -3.89 -15.95 -4.88
C GLN A 217 -3.62 -16.50 -6.27
N GLU A 218 -2.41 -16.95 -6.52
CA GLU A 218 -2.03 -17.72 -7.70
C GLU A 218 -2.00 -19.24 -7.35
N ASP A 219 -1.85 -20.10 -8.35
CA ASP A 219 -1.84 -21.56 -8.13
C ASP A 219 -0.77 -22.03 -7.15
N LYS A 220 0.42 -21.42 -7.20
CA LYS A 220 1.59 -21.86 -6.42
C LYS A 220 2.03 -20.87 -5.35
N ASN A 221 1.66 -19.60 -5.49
CA ASN A 221 2.10 -18.52 -4.63
C ASN A 221 0.93 -17.62 -4.27
N ALA A 222 1.05 -16.94 -3.14
CA ALA A 222 0.31 -15.72 -2.88
C ALA A 222 1.20 -14.51 -3.15
N LEU A 223 0.65 -13.47 -3.78
CA LEU A 223 1.31 -12.17 -3.92
C LEU A 223 0.69 -11.24 -2.88
N LEU A 224 1.48 -10.76 -1.94
CA LEU A 224 1.03 -9.88 -0.87
C LEU A 224 1.58 -8.47 -1.11
N PHE A 225 0.72 -7.58 -1.60
CA PHE A 225 0.99 -6.16 -1.77
C PHE A 225 0.77 -5.48 -0.43
N ALA A 226 1.86 -5.20 0.24
CA ALA A 226 1.86 -4.86 1.65
C ALA A 226 1.60 -3.39 1.96
N GLY A 227 1.58 -2.50 0.94
CA GLY A 227 1.57 -1.07 1.20
C GLY A 227 2.74 -0.69 2.11
N ASP A 228 2.41 0.03 3.18
CA ASP A 228 3.34 0.49 4.21
C ASP A 228 3.24 -0.32 5.52
N ALA A 229 2.71 -1.54 5.45
CA ALA A 229 2.74 -2.43 6.63
C ALA A 229 4.18 -2.61 7.15
N SER A 230 5.16 -2.66 6.23
CA SER A 230 6.58 -2.48 6.49
C SER A 230 7.26 -1.96 5.21
N TYR A 231 8.21 -1.02 5.32
CA TYR A 231 8.86 -0.40 4.16
C TYR A 231 9.72 -1.37 3.33
N THR A 232 10.28 -2.39 3.96
CA THR A 232 11.10 -3.41 3.27
C THR A 232 10.86 -4.79 3.88
N GLN A 233 11.20 -5.83 3.10
CA GLN A 233 11.17 -7.21 3.58
C GLN A 233 12.07 -7.43 4.80
N ASP A 234 13.26 -6.84 4.82
CA ASP A 234 14.19 -6.98 5.95
C ASP A 234 13.65 -6.32 7.23
N LEU A 235 12.91 -5.21 7.11
CA LEU A 235 12.26 -4.57 8.25
C LEU A 235 11.10 -5.41 8.79
N LEU A 236 10.32 -6.05 7.91
CA LEU A 236 9.28 -7.00 8.30
C LEU A 236 9.88 -8.17 9.09
N LEU A 237 10.91 -8.81 8.53
CA LEU A 237 11.61 -9.95 9.18
C LEU A 237 12.23 -9.58 10.53
N ALA A 238 12.69 -8.34 10.67
CA ALA A 238 13.25 -7.81 11.91
C ALA A 238 12.18 -7.30 12.91
N ASP A 239 10.88 -7.39 12.57
CA ASP A 239 9.78 -6.77 13.32
C ASP A 239 10.06 -5.30 13.67
N ALA A 240 10.69 -4.57 12.74
CA ALA A 240 11.10 -3.19 12.92
C ALA A 240 9.95 -2.24 12.55
N LEU A 241 9.55 -1.42 13.51
CA LEU A 241 8.52 -0.41 13.30
C LEU A 241 9.09 0.83 12.62
N ASP A 242 8.30 1.49 11.79
CA ASP A 242 8.60 2.82 11.31
C ASP A 242 8.41 3.90 12.42
N GLY A 243 8.95 5.09 12.17
CA GLY A 243 8.93 6.21 13.11
C GLY A 243 7.57 6.89 13.27
N VAL A 244 6.66 6.67 12.31
CA VAL A 244 5.35 7.36 12.23
C VAL A 244 4.17 6.45 12.56
N SER A 245 4.36 5.15 12.65
CA SER A 245 3.31 4.19 13.07
C SER A 245 2.69 4.62 14.39
N GLN A 246 1.40 4.95 14.38
CA GLN A 246 0.71 5.48 15.55
C GLN A 246 0.43 4.38 16.59
N ASP A 247 0.13 3.17 16.13
CA ASP A 247 -0.20 2.00 16.96
C ASP A 247 0.85 0.89 16.79
N ALA A 248 1.89 0.96 17.62
CA ALA A 248 2.97 -0.03 17.60
C ALA A 248 2.50 -1.48 17.88
N PRO A 249 1.61 -1.75 18.86
CA PRO A 249 1.02 -3.08 19.04
C PRO A 249 0.27 -3.59 17.81
N ALA A 250 -0.51 -2.74 17.13
CA ALA A 250 -1.22 -3.12 15.92
C ALA A 250 -0.24 -3.44 14.78
N ALA A 251 0.77 -2.59 14.56
CA ALA A 251 1.80 -2.82 13.55
C ALA A 251 2.52 -4.17 13.75
N ARG A 252 2.93 -4.49 14.98
CA ARG A 252 3.55 -5.78 15.28
C ARG A 252 2.62 -6.96 15.06
N ARG A 253 1.33 -6.83 15.39
CA ARG A 253 0.34 -7.88 15.05
C ARG A 253 0.23 -8.07 13.55
N SER A 254 0.19 -6.98 12.78
CA SER A 254 0.17 -7.03 11.32
C SER A 254 1.41 -7.72 10.75
N HIS A 255 2.61 -7.40 11.26
CA HIS A 255 3.85 -8.12 10.88
C HIS A 255 3.75 -9.62 11.16
N GLN A 256 3.31 -9.99 12.38
CA GLN A 256 3.17 -11.40 12.76
C GLN A 256 2.13 -12.14 11.91
N GLN A 257 1.01 -11.49 11.58
CA GLN A 257 0.00 -12.06 10.69
C GLN A 257 0.54 -12.29 9.28
N ILE A 258 1.27 -11.32 8.71
CA ILE A 258 1.93 -11.46 7.42
C ILE A 258 2.93 -12.62 7.43
N LEU A 259 3.77 -12.72 8.46
CA LEU A 259 4.75 -13.80 8.60
C LEU A 259 4.07 -15.16 8.82
N THR A 260 2.99 -15.21 9.59
CA THR A 260 2.18 -16.42 9.79
C THR A 260 1.54 -16.88 8.49
N PHE A 261 1.01 -15.96 7.69
CA PHE A 261 0.46 -16.26 6.37
C PHE A 261 1.55 -16.81 5.43
N ALA A 262 2.72 -16.18 5.39
CA ALA A 262 3.84 -16.61 4.58
C ALA A 262 4.44 -17.97 5.03
N ALA A 263 4.27 -18.34 6.29
CA ALA A 263 4.67 -19.67 6.79
C ALA A 263 3.72 -20.80 6.33
N GLN A 264 2.48 -20.47 5.97
CA GLN A 264 1.48 -21.46 5.53
C GLN A 264 1.54 -21.74 4.03
N GLN A 265 2.03 -20.78 3.23
CA GLN A 265 2.17 -20.93 1.77
C GLN A 265 3.24 -19.99 1.21
N PRO A 266 3.88 -20.35 0.07
CA PRO A 266 4.83 -19.47 -0.58
C PRO A 266 4.20 -18.11 -0.87
N THR A 267 4.77 -17.04 -0.31
CA THR A 267 4.22 -15.69 -0.38
C THR A 267 5.28 -14.71 -0.87
N VAL A 268 5.02 -14.03 -1.98
CA VAL A 268 5.86 -12.95 -2.50
C VAL A 268 5.47 -11.67 -1.77
N TYR A 269 6.38 -11.09 -1.01
CA TYR A 269 6.14 -9.86 -0.24
C TYR A 269 6.52 -8.62 -1.07
N LEU A 270 5.56 -7.72 -1.26
CA LEU A 270 5.64 -6.57 -2.17
C LEU A 270 5.27 -5.27 -1.43
N PRO A 271 6.22 -4.65 -0.70
CA PRO A 271 6.00 -3.36 -0.06
C PRO A 271 6.11 -2.21 -1.06
N SER A 272 5.55 -1.04 -0.74
CA SER A 272 5.50 0.11 -1.65
C SER A 272 6.84 0.84 -1.79
N HIS A 273 7.78 0.67 -0.87
CA HIS A 273 9.00 1.48 -0.79
C HIS A 273 10.31 0.68 -0.89
N GLU A 274 10.30 -0.44 -1.58
CA GLU A 274 11.50 -1.27 -1.76
C GLU A 274 11.79 -1.56 -3.24
N TRP A 275 12.98 -1.22 -3.73
CA TRP A 275 13.37 -1.47 -5.12
C TRP A 275 13.34 -2.96 -5.49
N ALA A 276 13.69 -3.84 -4.55
CA ALA A 276 13.72 -5.27 -4.79
C ALA A 276 12.31 -5.89 -5.01
N ALA A 277 11.22 -5.18 -4.66
CA ALA A 277 9.86 -5.67 -4.82
C ALA A 277 9.54 -6.03 -6.27
N GLN A 278 9.93 -5.20 -7.25
CA GLN A 278 9.72 -5.49 -8.66
C GLN A 278 10.41 -6.80 -9.08
N GLY A 279 11.67 -6.98 -8.74
CA GLY A 279 12.39 -8.21 -9.09
C GLY A 279 11.83 -9.46 -8.41
N ARG A 280 11.33 -9.35 -7.17
CA ARG A 280 10.61 -10.46 -6.50
C ARG A 280 9.30 -10.77 -7.20
N LEU A 281 8.54 -9.75 -7.62
CA LEU A 281 7.32 -9.93 -8.40
C LEU A 281 7.59 -10.67 -9.71
N GLU A 282 8.59 -10.24 -10.48
CA GLU A 282 8.95 -10.84 -11.77
C GLU A 282 9.36 -12.31 -11.63
N ARG A 283 10.15 -12.63 -10.61
CA ARG A 283 10.62 -14.00 -10.36
C ARG A 283 9.67 -14.85 -9.52
N ARG A 284 8.56 -14.28 -9.03
CA ARG A 284 7.68 -14.92 -8.04
C ARG A 284 8.48 -15.47 -6.83
N GLU A 285 9.46 -14.70 -6.39
CA GLU A 285 10.38 -15.08 -5.32
C GLU A 285 9.72 -14.94 -3.94
N PRO A 286 9.44 -16.04 -3.24
CA PRO A 286 8.73 -15.98 -1.97
C PRO A 286 9.62 -15.45 -0.85
N LEU A 287 8.98 -14.91 0.18
CA LEU A 287 9.59 -14.52 1.43
C LEU A 287 10.28 -15.73 2.08
N SER A 288 11.60 -15.63 2.32
CA SER A 288 12.34 -16.65 3.06
C SER A 288 12.21 -16.37 4.55
N LEU A 289 11.62 -17.32 5.27
CA LEU A 289 11.47 -17.27 6.73
C LEU A 289 12.66 -17.92 7.46
N GLU A 290 13.65 -18.43 6.71
CA GLU A 290 14.87 -18.96 7.33
C GLU A 290 15.63 -17.80 7.97
N THR A 291 15.76 -17.84 9.27
CA THR A 291 16.64 -16.94 10.03
C THR A 291 18.05 -17.11 9.49
N LYS A 292 18.62 -16.06 8.91
CA LYS A 292 20.07 -16.03 8.68
C LYS A 292 20.72 -16.17 10.05
N ALA A 293 21.26 -17.38 10.29
CA ALA A 293 22.00 -17.74 11.52
C ALA A 293 23.23 -16.84 11.71
#